data_a83f3176b82a02f813fe423fa960929e
#
_entry.id   a83f3176b82a02f813fe423fa960929e
#
_cell.length_a   1.000
_cell.length_b   1.000
_cell.length_c   1.000
_cell.angle_alpha   90.00
_cell.angle_beta   90.00
_cell.angle_gamma   90.00
#
_symmetry.space_group_name_H-M   'P 1'
#
loop_
_entity.id
_entity.type
_entity.pdbx_description
1 polymer ?
#
loop_
_entity_poly.entity_id
_entity_poly.type
_entity_poly.pdbx_seq_one_letter_code
_entity_poly.pdbx_strand_id
1 'polypeptide(L)'
;MTTLTVVIPVYNAKKYLEECIGSVLDQTFRDYDIILVDDGSTDGSADLCDELASLHACVSVIHKANGGASSARNAGLKAAKGKFVHFIDSDDMLSGSKVYSELSSRAFNADPQIIFFRRERFTEGSREIDAVQPEYEFDGVFSGDVLRHMLEKNYEMTLTCPVNKIFKTDFLKQNELYFCEGIDHEEDEWLPRVIACAQNVWFDKGVFYTVRNRSDSLSATPNEEAAARKACSKIKIAVTGVDFMEQKRLSPDTMPLAAAYYWGYLTDACVDCSRFKSKENKRRVKAELKKNKQFFRSSRYLKSKNQRILGVLFRLLGVSPTVKLIGIRYGK
;
A
#
# COMPACT_ATOMS: atom_id res chain seq x y z
N MET A 1 20.39 -13.21 -15.33
CA MET A 1 19.20 -13.04 -14.44
C MET A 1 19.01 -11.54 -14.33
N THR A 2 17.85 -11.02 -14.70
CA THR A 2 17.55 -9.58 -14.70
C THR A 2 17.66 -8.99 -13.31
N THR A 3 18.19 -7.78 -13.18
CA THR A 3 18.34 -7.15 -11.85
C THR A 3 17.00 -6.63 -11.31
N LEU A 4 16.17 -6.03 -12.17
CA LEU A 4 14.92 -5.39 -11.73
C LEU A 4 13.74 -5.82 -12.60
N THR A 5 12.63 -6.25 -11.99
CA THR A 5 11.34 -6.38 -12.66
C THR A 5 10.43 -5.21 -12.25
N VAL A 6 9.92 -4.47 -13.22
CA VAL A 6 8.91 -3.43 -13.02
C VAL A 6 7.53 -4.02 -13.28
N VAL A 7 6.65 -3.97 -12.29
CA VAL A 7 5.27 -4.48 -12.39
C VAL A 7 4.30 -3.30 -12.43
N ILE A 8 3.52 -3.21 -13.50
CA ILE A 8 2.55 -2.14 -13.72
C ILE A 8 1.15 -2.75 -13.82
N PRO A 9 0.30 -2.65 -12.78
CA PRO A 9 -1.11 -3.02 -12.88
C PRO A 9 -1.85 -2.03 -13.78
N VAL A 10 -2.59 -2.54 -14.75
CA VAL A 10 -3.32 -1.73 -15.74
C VAL A 10 -4.81 -2.04 -15.64
N TYR A 11 -5.63 -1.02 -15.41
CA TYR A 11 -7.09 -1.13 -15.51
C TYR A 11 -7.69 0.21 -15.96
N ASN A 12 -8.19 0.26 -17.20
CA ASN A 12 -8.78 1.45 -17.79
C ASN A 12 -7.86 2.70 -17.67
N ALA A 13 -6.59 2.54 -18.08
CA ALA A 13 -5.54 3.55 -17.94
C ALA A 13 -4.97 4.03 -19.30
N LYS A 14 -5.68 3.79 -20.42
CA LYS A 14 -5.20 4.10 -21.78
C LYS A 14 -4.63 5.51 -21.92
N LYS A 15 -5.26 6.49 -21.28
CA LYS A 15 -4.86 7.91 -21.32
C LYS A 15 -3.46 8.17 -20.74
N TYR A 16 -3.00 7.34 -19.80
CA TYR A 16 -1.80 7.61 -19.00
C TYR A 16 -0.68 6.61 -19.24
N LEU A 17 -1.02 5.43 -19.77
CA LEU A 17 -0.14 4.27 -19.82
C LEU A 17 1.13 4.51 -20.64
N GLU A 18 1.03 5.22 -21.77
CA GLU A 18 2.19 5.57 -22.61
C GLU A 18 3.19 6.45 -21.86
N GLU A 19 2.72 7.46 -21.13
CA GLU A 19 3.58 8.35 -20.36
C GLU A 19 4.24 7.61 -19.19
N CYS A 20 3.48 6.75 -18.51
CA CYS A 20 3.98 5.89 -17.44
C CYS A 20 5.11 4.98 -17.94
N ILE A 21 4.85 4.20 -18.99
CA ILE A 21 5.84 3.26 -19.55
C ILE A 21 7.02 3.99 -20.16
N GLY A 22 6.77 5.11 -20.86
CA GLY A 22 7.82 5.96 -21.41
C GLY A 22 8.84 6.38 -20.35
N SER A 23 8.37 6.76 -19.16
CA SER A 23 9.25 7.13 -18.04
C SER A 23 10.18 6.00 -17.57
N VAL A 24 9.74 4.73 -17.75
CA VAL A 24 10.54 3.53 -17.44
C VAL A 24 11.48 3.19 -18.61
N LEU A 25 11.01 3.27 -19.85
CA LEU A 25 11.81 2.97 -21.04
C LEU A 25 12.95 3.98 -21.26
N ASP A 26 12.76 5.22 -20.81
CA ASP A 26 13.76 6.29 -20.88
C ASP A 26 14.90 6.14 -19.85
N GLN A 27 14.80 5.20 -18.92
CA GLN A 27 15.83 4.99 -17.90
C GLN A 27 17.18 4.63 -18.53
N THR A 28 18.27 5.22 -18.01
CA THR A 28 19.65 4.91 -18.48
C THR A 28 20.14 3.54 -18.00
N PHE A 29 19.61 3.01 -16.91
CA PHE A 29 19.80 1.63 -16.48
C PHE A 29 19.06 0.69 -17.46
N ARG A 30 19.67 -0.44 -17.87
CA ARG A 30 19.10 -1.32 -18.91
C ARG A 30 18.86 -2.77 -18.46
N ASP A 31 19.30 -3.15 -17.26
CA ASP A 31 19.11 -4.52 -16.74
C ASP A 31 17.78 -4.66 -15.98
N TYR A 32 16.67 -4.41 -16.71
CA TYR A 32 15.31 -4.56 -16.21
C TYR A 32 14.38 -5.19 -17.26
N ASP A 33 13.26 -5.74 -16.75
CA ASP A 33 12.10 -6.13 -17.54
C ASP A 33 10.82 -5.47 -16.98
N ILE A 34 9.79 -5.35 -17.82
CA ILE A 34 8.49 -4.76 -17.47
C ILE A 34 7.42 -5.82 -17.66
N ILE A 35 6.56 -5.97 -16.66
CA ILE A 35 5.37 -6.81 -16.72
C ILE A 35 4.14 -5.90 -16.59
N LEU A 36 3.41 -5.73 -17.69
CA LEU A 36 2.11 -5.08 -17.71
C LEU A 36 1.07 -6.12 -17.31
N VAL A 37 0.28 -5.84 -16.30
CA VAL A 37 -0.80 -6.75 -15.88
C VAL A 37 -2.13 -6.09 -16.16
N ASP A 38 -2.72 -6.39 -17.32
CA ASP A 38 -4.07 -5.92 -17.66
C ASP A 38 -5.11 -6.69 -16.84
N ASP A 39 -5.80 -5.97 -15.97
CA ASP A 39 -6.82 -6.48 -15.06
C ASP A 39 -8.22 -6.40 -15.66
N GLY A 40 -8.36 -6.78 -16.95
CA GLY A 40 -9.62 -6.81 -17.66
C GLY A 40 -10.13 -5.44 -18.09
N SER A 41 -9.25 -4.61 -18.67
CA SER A 41 -9.60 -3.28 -19.17
C SER A 41 -10.61 -3.32 -20.31
N THR A 42 -11.42 -2.27 -20.44
CA THR A 42 -12.48 -2.10 -21.45
C THR A 42 -12.35 -0.82 -22.28
N ASP A 43 -11.32 -0.01 -22.03
CA ASP A 43 -11.09 1.30 -22.67
C ASP A 43 -10.04 1.26 -23.80
N GLY A 44 -9.54 0.06 -24.17
CA GLY A 44 -8.46 -0.16 -25.13
C GLY A 44 -7.06 -0.14 -24.49
N SER A 45 -6.94 -0.17 -23.15
CA SER A 45 -5.65 -0.36 -22.48
C SER A 45 -5.03 -1.71 -22.77
N ALA A 46 -5.85 -2.77 -22.93
CA ALA A 46 -5.37 -4.12 -23.25
C ALA A 46 -4.63 -4.14 -24.61
N ASP A 47 -5.24 -3.57 -25.64
CA ASP A 47 -4.64 -3.47 -26.98
C ASP A 47 -3.33 -2.66 -26.95
N LEU A 48 -3.31 -1.58 -26.16
CA LEU A 48 -2.10 -0.76 -25.98
C LEU A 48 -0.99 -1.53 -25.25
N CYS A 49 -1.33 -2.37 -24.27
CA CYS A 49 -0.35 -3.25 -23.63
C CYS A 49 0.32 -4.19 -24.63
N ASP A 50 -0.47 -4.82 -25.52
CA ASP A 50 0.02 -5.72 -26.56
C ASP A 50 0.91 -5.00 -27.58
N GLU A 51 0.50 -3.80 -28.00
CA GLU A 51 1.30 -2.93 -28.87
C GLU A 51 2.67 -2.63 -28.24
N LEU A 52 2.70 -2.18 -27.00
CA LEU A 52 3.93 -1.86 -26.28
C LEU A 52 4.84 -3.09 -26.11
N ALA A 53 4.27 -4.28 -25.85
CA ALA A 53 5.05 -5.52 -25.79
C ALA A 53 5.61 -5.93 -27.15
N SER A 54 4.90 -5.63 -28.25
CA SER A 54 5.40 -5.90 -29.61
C SER A 54 6.57 -4.99 -30.00
N LEU A 55 6.59 -3.76 -29.51
CA LEU A 55 7.59 -2.74 -29.81
C LEU A 55 8.85 -2.85 -28.92
N HIS A 56 8.74 -3.39 -27.72
CA HIS A 56 9.80 -3.37 -26.72
C HIS A 56 10.05 -4.78 -26.16
N ALA A 57 11.18 -5.39 -26.50
CA ALA A 57 11.56 -6.74 -26.08
C ALA A 57 11.65 -6.95 -24.56
N CYS A 58 11.83 -5.86 -23.78
CA CYS A 58 11.83 -5.90 -22.32
C CYS A 58 10.42 -5.83 -21.70
N VAL A 59 9.36 -5.69 -22.50
CA VAL A 59 7.96 -5.60 -22.05
C VAL A 59 7.25 -6.92 -22.30
N SER A 60 6.53 -7.39 -21.29
CA SER A 60 5.63 -8.54 -21.40
C SER A 60 4.24 -8.21 -20.81
N VAL A 61 3.21 -8.91 -21.23
CA VAL A 61 1.83 -8.67 -20.81
C VAL A 61 1.24 -9.92 -20.14
N ILE A 62 0.44 -9.70 -19.12
CA ILE A 62 -0.43 -10.70 -18.50
C ILE A 62 -1.86 -10.16 -18.56
N HIS A 63 -2.73 -10.78 -19.35
CA HIS A 63 -4.15 -10.47 -19.33
C HIS A 63 -4.87 -11.36 -18.32
N LYS A 64 -5.78 -10.78 -17.53
CA LYS A 64 -6.60 -11.54 -16.57
C LYS A 64 -7.99 -10.93 -16.40
N ALA A 65 -8.91 -11.71 -15.90
CA ALA A 65 -10.20 -11.17 -15.47
C ALA A 65 -10.02 -10.19 -14.33
N ASN A 66 -10.84 -9.12 -14.29
CA ASN A 66 -10.76 -8.08 -13.27
C ASN A 66 -10.85 -8.67 -11.85
N GLY A 67 -9.84 -8.39 -11.05
CA GLY A 67 -9.71 -8.81 -9.66
C GLY A 67 -9.20 -7.69 -8.75
N GLY A 68 -9.00 -6.48 -9.30
CA GLY A 68 -8.49 -5.31 -8.61
C GLY A 68 -6.96 -5.24 -8.52
N ALA A 69 -6.46 -4.10 -8.06
CA ALA A 69 -5.04 -3.77 -8.01
C ALA A 69 -4.19 -4.81 -7.26
N SER A 70 -4.69 -5.34 -6.13
CA SER A 70 -4.05 -6.43 -5.39
C SER A 70 -3.79 -7.65 -6.26
N SER A 71 -4.83 -8.10 -6.97
CA SER A 71 -4.78 -9.28 -7.82
C SER A 71 -3.82 -9.10 -8.99
N ALA A 72 -3.81 -7.90 -9.59
CA ALA A 72 -2.88 -7.55 -10.66
C ALA A 72 -1.43 -7.50 -10.16
N ARG A 73 -1.15 -6.80 -9.05
CA ARG A 73 0.20 -6.77 -8.45
C ARG A 73 0.69 -8.16 -8.03
N ASN A 74 -0.21 -8.99 -7.49
CA ASN A 74 0.11 -10.39 -7.14
C ASN A 74 0.47 -11.23 -8.37
N ALA A 75 -0.25 -11.08 -9.48
CA ALA A 75 0.07 -11.77 -10.73
C ALA A 75 1.46 -11.35 -11.25
N GLY A 76 1.74 -10.05 -11.27
CA GLY A 76 3.05 -9.52 -11.64
C GLY A 76 4.17 -10.01 -10.71
N LEU A 77 3.96 -9.99 -9.39
CA LEU A 77 4.95 -10.48 -8.41
C LEU A 77 5.27 -11.97 -8.62
N LYS A 78 4.25 -12.80 -8.88
CA LYS A 78 4.45 -14.24 -9.16
C LYS A 78 5.31 -14.45 -10.40
N ALA A 79 5.10 -13.65 -11.45
CA ALA A 79 5.83 -13.73 -12.73
C ALA A 79 7.21 -13.05 -12.68
N ALA A 80 7.45 -12.12 -11.76
CA ALA A 80 8.70 -11.38 -11.63
C ALA A 80 9.91 -12.31 -11.46
N LYS A 81 10.97 -12.08 -12.27
CA LYS A 81 12.22 -12.85 -12.29
C LYS A 81 13.43 -12.03 -11.87
N GLY A 82 13.30 -10.71 -11.80
CA GLY A 82 14.35 -9.81 -11.35
C GLY A 82 14.73 -10.05 -9.89
N LYS A 83 15.98 -9.76 -9.54
CA LYS A 83 16.45 -9.79 -8.15
C LYS A 83 15.59 -8.87 -7.26
N PHE A 84 15.18 -7.75 -7.82
CA PHE A 84 14.30 -6.76 -7.20
C PHE A 84 13.00 -6.61 -8.01
N VAL A 85 11.93 -6.17 -7.36
CA VAL A 85 10.65 -5.80 -7.96
C VAL A 85 10.26 -4.38 -7.56
N HIS A 86 9.82 -3.59 -8.54
CA HIS A 86 9.24 -2.27 -8.35
C HIS A 86 7.80 -2.26 -8.86
N PHE A 87 6.86 -1.83 -8.03
CA PHE A 87 5.48 -1.62 -8.44
C PHE A 87 5.30 -0.15 -8.84
N ILE A 88 4.74 0.09 -10.02
CA ILE A 88 4.43 1.45 -10.53
C ILE A 88 2.94 1.47 -10.89
N ASP A 89 2.21 2.48 -10.46
CA ASP A 89 0.82 2.66 -10.87
C ASP A 89 0.76 3.22 -12.30
N SER A 90 -0.19 2.72 -13.12
CA SER A 90 -0.25 2.98 -14.57
C SER A 90 -0.55 4.44 -14.95
N ASP A 91 -0.84 5.28 -13.99
CA ASP A 91 -1.10 6.71 -14.15
C ASP A 91 0.00 7.62 -13.57
N ASP A 92 1.04 7.02 -12.97
CA ASP A 92 2.18 7.70 -12.37
C ASP A 92 3.45 7.59 -13.25
N MET A 93 4.58 8.15 -12.82
CA MET A 93 5.83 8.13 -13.56
C MET A 93 7.07 8.17 -12.66
N LEU A 94 8.22 7.80 -13.22
CA LEU A 94 9.51 8.02 -12.59
C LEU A 94 9.97 9.48 -12.77
N SER A 95 10.63 10.05 -11.75
CA SER A 95 11.14 11.43 -11.78
C SER A 95 12.48 11.51 -12.51
N GLY A 96 12.43 11.44 -13.84
CA GLY A 96 13.61 11.55 -14.72
C GLY A 96 14.23 10.22 -15.12
N SER A 97 15.28 10.28 -15.96
CA SER A 97 15.84 9.12 -16.67
C SER A 97 16.97 8.37 -15.93
N LYS A 98 17.37 8.82 -14.74
CA LYS A 98 18.52 8.26 -14.00
C LYS A 98 18.12 7.52 -12.72
N VAL A 99 16.84 7.38 -12.42
CA VAL A 99 16.35 6.78 -11.17
C VAL A 99 17.00 5.43 -10.89
N TYR A 100 16.88 4.50 -11.81
CA TYR A 100 17.42 3.16 -11.60
C TYR A 100 18.95 3.09 -11.66
N SER A 101 19.62 3.93 -12.43
CA SER A 101 21.08 3.98 -12.44
C SER A 101 21.63 4.55 -11.12
N GLU A 102 20.97 5.54 -10.54
CA GLU A 102 21.34 6.08 -9.24
C GLU A 102 21.10 5.08 -8.11
N LEU A 103 19.92 4.44 -8.06
CA LEU A 103 19.62 3.40 -7.08
C LEU A 103 20.52 2.17 -7.23
N SER A 104 20.86 1.77 -8.48
CA SER A 104 21.80 0.68 -8.74
C SER A 104 23.18 0.97 -8.17
N SER A 105 23.68 2.16 -8.38
CA SER A 105 25.03 2.55 -7.90
C SER A 105 25.14 2.64 -6.39
N ARG A 106 24.05 3.00 -5.69
CA ARG A 106 24.06 3.24 -4.25
C ARG A 106 23.51 2.04 -3.46
N ALA A 107 22.33 1.53 -3.83
CA ALA A 107 21.52 0.65 -2.99
C ALA A 107 21.55 -0.83 -3.41
N PHE A 108 21.55 -1.17 -4.72
CA PHE A 108 21.43 -2.57 -5.14
C PHE A 108 22.59 -3.46 -4.70
N ASN A 109 23.79 -2.91 -4.59
CA ASN A 109 24.97 -3.63 -4.11
C ASN A 109 24.93 -3.96 -2.61
N ALA A 110 24.21 -3.16 -1.81
CA ALA A 110 23.98 -3.44 -0.39
C ALA A 110 22.98 -4.57 -0.15
N ASP A 111 22.34 -5.06 -1.22
CA ASP A 111 21.36 -6.18 -1.21
C ASP A 111 20.25 -6.03 -0.16
N PRO A 112 19.60 -4.85 0.00
CA PRO A 112 18.60 -4.66 1.01
C PRO A 112 17.30 -5.40 0.66
N GLN A 113 16.49 -5.68 1.68
CA GLN A 113 15.17 -6.28 1.49
C GLN A 113 14.15 -5.26 0.93
N ILE A 114 14.31 -3.99 1.29
CA ILE A 114 13.50 -2.86 0.82
C ILE A 114 14.40 -1.65 0.59
N ILE A 115 14.20 -0.96 -0.52
CA ILE A 115 14.77 0.35 -0.80
C ILE A 115 13.64 1.36 -0.71
N PHE A 116 13.74 2.31 0.20
CA PHE A 116 12.83 3.43 0.35
C PHE A 116 13.42 4.65 -0.34
N PHE A 117 12.59 5.37 -1.10
CA PHE A 117 12.95 6.66 -1.68
C PHE A 117 11.76 7.62 -1.61
N ARG A 118 11.99 8.88 -1.93
CA ARG A 118 10.97 9.92 -1.82
C ARG A 118 10.16 10.02 -3.10
N ARG A 119 8.97 10.58 -2.96
CA ARG A 119 8.06 10.89 -4.06
C ARG A 119 7.63 12.35 -4.01
N GLU A 120 7.27 12.85 -5.15
CA GLU A 120 6.61 14.12 -5.35
C GLU A 120 5.21 13.92 -5.95
N ARG A 121 4.43 14.96 -6.00
CA ARG A 121 3.09 14.94 -6.57
C ARG A 121 2.84 16.21 -7.38
N PHE A 122 2.11 16.06 -8.48
CA PHE A 122 1.58 17.17 -9.24
C PHE A 122 0.09 17.00 -9.50
N THR A 123 -0.63 18.12 -9.66
CA THR A 123 -2.03 18.09 -10.06
C THR A 123 -2.14 18.09 -11.58
N GLU A 124 -2.93 17.17 -12.13
CA GLU A 124 -3.19 17.09 -13.56
C GLU A 124 -3.70 18.46 -14.10
N GLY A 125 -3.11 18.91 -15.20
CA GLY A 125 -3.43 20.19 -15.84
C GLY A 125 -2.43 21.31 -15.53
N SER A 126 -1.89 21.42 -14.32
CA SER A 126 -0.85 22.43 -14.01
C SER A 126 0.57 21.92 -14.30
N ARG A 127 0.81 20.62 -14.12
CA ARG A 127 2.14 19.99 -14.11
C ARG A 127 3.12 20.62 -13.10
N GLU A 128 2.66 21.48 -12.22
CA GLU A 128 3.46 22.02 -11.13
C GLU A 128 3.50 21.03 -9.97
N ILE A 129 4.69 20.87 -9.38
CA ILE A 129 4.86 20.02 -8.19
C ILE A 129 4.16 20.70 -7.01
N ASP A 130 3.11 20.08 -6.50
CA ASP A 130 2.28 20.61 -5.41
C ASP A 130 2.66 20.02 -4.03
N ALA A 131 3.38 18.91 -4.00
CA ALA A 131 3.86 18.31 -2.78
C ALA A 131 5.10 17.44 -3.01
N VAL A 132 6.05 17.48 -2.08
CA VAL A 132 7.21 16.58 -2.01
C VAL A 132 7.23 15.90 -0.66
N GLN A 133 7.44 14.59 -0.63
CA GLN A 133 7.56 13.84 0.62
C GLN A 133 8.74 14.37 1.46
N PRO A 134 8.58 14.54 2.79
CA PRO A 134 9.69 14.94 3.67
C PRO A 134 10.90 14.00 3.57
N GLU A 135 12.07 14.52 3.87
CA GLU A 135 13.30 13.72 3.87
C GLU A 135 13.31 12.69 5.00
N TYR A 136 13.96 11.55 4.76
CA TYR A 136 14.34 10.61 5.79
C TYR A 136 15.48 11.22 6.66
N GLU A 137 15.56 10.83 7.92
CA GLU A 137 16.60 11.34 8.83
C GLU A 137 18.02 10.98 8.36
N PHE A 138 18.18 9.85 7.66
CA PHE A 138 19.47 9.40 7.16
C PHE A 138 19.35 8.81 5.74
N ASP A 139 20.50 8.61 5.12
CA ASP A 139 20.69 8.03 3.81
C ASP A 139 21.59 6.81 3.95
N GLY A 140 21.20 5.66 3.39
CA GLY A 140 21.99 4.42 3.47
C GLY A 140 21.28 3.24 4.15
N VAL A 141 22.09 2.28 4.59
CA VAL A 141 21.61 1.03 5.20
C VAL A 141 21.09 1.27 6.61
N PHE A 142 19.91 0.75 6.88
CA PHE A 142 19.37 0.58 8.23
C PHE A 142 19.15 -0.91 8.51
N SER A 143 19.64 -1.38 9.63
CA SER A 143 19.44 -2.76 10.10
C SER A 143 18.81 -2.77 11.49
N GLY A 144 17.80 -3.65 11.69
CA GLY A 144 17.12 -3.79 12.97
C GLY A 144 15.61 -3.87 12.84
N ASP A 145 14.89 -3.41 13.86
CA ASP A 145 13.42 -3.38 13.88
C ASP A 145 12.91 -2.18 13.06
N VAL A 146 12.78 -2.40 11.75
CA VAL A 146 12.40 -1.37 10.78
C VAL A 146 11.00 -0.85 11.06
N LEU A 147 10.04 -1.73 11.38
CA LEU A 147 8.66 -1.32 11.67
C LEU A 147 8.61 -0.40 12.89
N ARG A 148 9.31 -0.78 13.96
CA ARG A 148 9.40 0.06 15.16
C ARG A 148 9.95 1.45 14.83
N HIS A 149 11.08 1.49 14.12
CA HIS A 149 11.70 2.75 13.73
C HIS A 149 10.72 3.65 12.98
N MET A 150 10.01 3.10 11.99
CA MET A 150 9.06 3.88 11.18
C MET A 150 7.87 4.38 11.99
N LEU A 151 7.32 3.56 12.87
CA LEU A 151 6.20 3.96 13.75
C LEU A 151 6.60 5.01 14.78
N GLU A 152 7.81 4.92 15.37
CA GLU A 152 8.34 5.91 16.32
C GLU A 152 8.64 7.25 15.66
N LYS A 153 9.03 7.27 14.38
CA LYS A 153 9.33 8.48 13.60
C LYS A 153 8.12 9.07 12.90
N ASN A 154 6.93 8.49 13.07
CA ASN A 154 5.69 8.91 12.40
C ASN A 154 5.83 8.92 10.86
N TYR A 155 6.59 7.98 10.29
CA TYR A 155 6.68 7.79 8.84
C TYR A 155 5.43 7.10 8.28
N GLU A 156 4.24 7.44 8.80
CA GLU A 156 2.97 6.80 8.42
C GLU A 156 2.70 6.88 6.91
N MET A 157 2.98 8.02 6.27
CA MET A 157 2.86 8.14 4.81
C MET A 157 3.78 7.17 4.04
N THR A 158 4.85 6.71 4.66
CA THR A 158 5.75 5.71 4.08
C THR A 158 5.21 4.30 4.28
N LEU A 159 4.33 4.08 5.26
CA LEU A 159 3.67 2.80 5.52
C LEU A 159 2.48 2.51 4.59
N THR A 160 2.08 3.46 3.76
CA THR A 160 0.83 3.40 2.98
C THR A 160 1.05 3.50 1.47
N CYS A 161 2.28 3.43 0.97
CA CYS A 161 2.56 3.64 -0.45
C CYS A 161 3.64 2.68 -0.95
N PRO A 162 3.31 1.69 -1.79
CA PRO A 162 4.30 0.73 -2.30
C PRO A 162 5.16 1.29 -3.44
N VAL A 163 4.67 2.27 -4.20
CA VAL A 163 5.28 2.72 -5.47
C VAL A 163 6.59 3.50 -5.31
N ASN A 164 6.87 4.06 -4.14
CA ASN A 164 8.14 4.70 -3.82
C ASN A 164 9.09 3.75 -3.06
N LYS A 165 9.02 2.47 -3.40
CA LYS A 165 9.86 1.41 -2.84
C LYS A 165 10.21 0.36 -3.88
N ILE A 166 11.41 -0.18 -3.76
CA ILE A 166 11.84 -1.37 -4.50
C ILE A 166 12.04 -2.48 -3.48
N PHE A 167 11.59 -3.67 -3.79
CA PHE A 167 11.60 -4.81 -2.89
C PHE A 167 12.48 -5.93 -3.45
N LYS A 168 13.19 -6.64 -2.60
CA LYS A 168 13.87 -7.87 -2.99
C LYS A 168 12.81 -8.94 -3.30
N THR A 169 12.81 -9.47 -4.51
CA THR A 169 11.75 -10.36 -5.03
C THR A 169 11.63 -11.63 -4.19
N ASP A 170 12.77 -12.28 -3.93
CA ASP A 170 12.79 -13.52 -3.14
C ASP A 170 12.35 -13.28 -1.69
N PHE A 171 12.65 -12.12 -1.11
CA PHE A 171 12.19 -11.76 0.23
C PHE A 171 10.65 -11.72 0.30
N LEU A 172 9.99 -11.13 -0.69
CA LEU A 172 8.52 -11.11 -0.74
C LEU A 172 7.96 -12.53 -0.94
N LYS A 173 8.49 -13.29 -1.89
CA LYS A 173 7.99 -14.63 -2.23
C LYS A 173 8.18 -15.65 -1.12
N GLN A 174 9.37 -15.71 -0.51
CA GLN A 174 9.70 -16.66 0.57
C GLN A 174 8.92 -16.41 1.86
N ASN A 175 8.52 -15.18 2.12
CA ASN A 175 7.69 -14.81 3.26
C ASN A 175 6.19 -14.75 2.92
N GLU A 176 5.77 -15.17 1.72
CA GLU A 176 4.38 -15.18 1.25
C GLU A 176 3.70 -13.80 1.38
N LEU A 177 4.47 -12.73 1.17
CA LEU A 177 4.02 -11.34 1.31
C LEU A 177 3.29 -10.87 0.05
N TYR A 178 2.12 -11.44 -0.20
CA TYR A 178 1.20 -11.03 -1.25
C TYR A 178 0.19 -10.00 -0.76
N PHE A 179 -0.32 -9.18 -1.69
CA PHE A 179 -1.39 -8.21 -1.39
C PHE A 179 -2.70 -8.94 -1.05
N CYS A 180 -3.43 -8.42 -0.06
CA CYS A 180 -4.75 -8.94 0.30
C CYS A 180 -5.78 -8.52 -0.75
N GLU A 181 -6.42 -9.49 -1.41
CA GLU A 181 -7.41 -9.21 -2.45
C GLU A 181 -8.79 -8.87 -1.86
N GLY A 182 -9.57 -8.08 -2.60
CA GLY A 182 -10.95 -7.74 -2.25
C GLY A 182 -11.10 -6.74 -1.09
N ILE A 183 -10.09 -5.90 -0.86
CA ILE A 183 -10.15 -4.76 0.05
C ILE A 183 -9.76 -3.47 -0.67
N ASP A 184 -10.31 -2.34 -0.23
CA ASP A 184 -9.86 -1.01 -0.63
C ASP A 184 -8.67 -0.62 0.28
N HIS A 185 -7.68 0.10 -0.23
CA HIS A 185 -6.45 0.48 0.47
C HIS A 185 -5.62 -0.75 0.91
N GLU A 186 -5.39 -1.64 -0.04
CA GLU A 186 -4.62 -2.87 0.15
C GLU A 186 -3.18 -2.63 0.60
N GLU A 187 -2.62 -1.49 0.24
CA GLU A 187 -1.29 -1.05 0.63
C GLU A 187 -1.17 -0.84 2.15
N ASP A 188 -2.23 -0.36 2.80
CA ASP A 188 -2.29 -0.13 4.25
C ASP A 188 -2.28 -1.45 5.04
N GLU A 189 -2.74 -2.53 4.43
CA GLU A 189 -2.67 -3.88 4.97
C GLU A 189 -1.32 -4.54 4.68
N TRP A 190 -0.86 -4.43 3.43
CA TRP A 190 0.27 -5.17 2.92
C TRP A 190 1.63 -4.63 3.41
N LEU A 191 1.83 -3.32 3.29
CA LEU A 191 3.15 -2.74 3.49
C LEU A 191 3.66 -2.83 4.94
N PRO A 192 2.85 -2.61 6.00
CA PRO A 192 3.31 -2.85 7.35
C PRO A 192 3.70 -4.31 7.62
N ARG A 193 3.05 -5.31 6.97
CA ARG A 193 3.45 -6.72 7.06
C ARG A 193 4.81 -6.95 6.42
N VAL A 194 5.04 -6.36 5.25
CA VAL A 194 6.34 -6.42 4.55
C VAL A 194 7.43 -5.82 5.42
N ILE A 195 7.20 -4.64 5.97
CA ILE A 195 8.17 -3.92 6.81
C ILE A 195 8.45 -4.67 8.12
N ALA A 196 7.44 -5.29 8.73
CA ALA A 196 7.61 -6.13 9.93
C ALA A 196 8.49 -7.37 9.70
N CYS A 197 8.61 -7.83 8.46
CA CYS A 197 9.49 -8.92 8.09
C CYS A 197 10.91 -8.46 7.73
N ALA A 198 11.10 -7.20 7.41
CA ALA A 198 12.38 -6.67 6.97
C ALA A 198 13.32 -6.39 8.14
N GLN A 199 14.61 -6.70 7.94
CA GLN A 199 15.68 -6.46 8.91
C GLN A 199 16.81 -5.59 8.35
N ASN A 200 16.94 -5.56 7.02
CA ASN A 200 17.96 -4.81 6.31
C ASN A 200 17.32 -4.03 5.17
N VAL A 201 17.32 -2.72 5.28
CA VAL A 201 16.69 -1.82 4.30
C VAL A 201 17.63 -0.68 3.95
N TRP A 202 17.37 -0.03 2.81
CA TRP A 202 18.06 1.17 2.38
C TRP A 202 17.07 2.35 2.37
N PHE A 203 17.45 3.46 2.97
CA PHE A 203 16.77 4.73 2.79
C PHE A 203 17.55 5.61 1.84
N ASP A 204 16.90 6.13 0.80
CA ASP A 204 17.46 7.07 -0.17
C ASP A 204 16.69 8.40 -0.09
N LYS A 205 17.42 9.51 -0.01
CA LYS A 205 16.83 10.86 0.04
C LYS A 205 16.41 11.39 -1.33
N GLY A 206 16.69 10.67 -2.41
CA GLY A 206 16.30 11.04 -3.77
C GLY A 206 14.78 11.05 -3.93
N VAL A 207 14.31 12.00 -4.75
CA VAL A 207 12.90 12.06 -5.19
C VAL A 207 12.86 11.39 -6.56
N PHE A 208 12.34 10.16 -6.62
CA PHE A 208 12.44 9.29 -7.78
C PHE A 208 11.10 8.86 -8.37
N TYR A 209 9.99 9.27 -7.76
CA TYR A 209 8.66 8.90 -8.19
C TYR A 209 7.72 10.10 -8.17
N THR A 210 6.95 10.26 -9.22
CA THR A 210 6.00 11.36 -9.41
C THR A 210 4.59 10.83 -9.48
N VAL A 211 3.78 11.18 -8.48
CA VAL A 211 2.35 10.81 -8.39
C VAL A 211 1.52 11.83 -9.13
N ARG A 212 0.62 11.35 -9.98
CA ARG A 212 -0.39 12.18 -10.64
C ARG A 212 -1.65 12.29 -9.79
N ASN A 213 -1.98 13.50 -9.35
CA ASN A 213 -3.23 13.77 -8.66
C ASN A 213 -4.33 14.08 -9.69
N ARG A 214 -5.30 13.19 -9.82
CA ARG A 214 -6.43 13.28 -10.75
C ARG A 214 -7.73 13.57 -10.03
N SER A 215 -8.63 14.30 -10.67
CA SER A 215 -9.98 14.55 -10.15
C SER A 215 -10.89 13.31 -10.17
N ASP A 216 -10.60 12.34 -11.05
CA ASP A 216 -11.34 11.08 -11.23
C ASP A 216 -10.68 9.85 -10.58
N SER A 217 -9.78 10.09 -9.63
CA SER A 217 -9.06 9.03 -8.91
C SER A 217 -10.01 7.99 -8.28
N LEU A 218 -9.67 6.71 -8.41
CA LEU A 218 -10.39 5.59 -7.78
C LEU A 218 -10.44 5.69 -6.24
N SER A 219 -9.53 6.45 -5.64
CA SER A 219 -9.53 6.74 -4.21
C SER A 219 -10.66 7.69 -3.77
N ALA A 220 -11.33 8.36 -4.71
CA ALA A 220 -12.52 9.18 -4.41
C ALA A 220 -13.64 8.34 -3.75
N THR A 221 -14.41 8.97 -2.86
CA THR A 221 -15.55 8.33 -2.20
C THR A 221 -16.84 9.00 -2.66
N PRO A 222 -17.42 8.55 -3.80
CA PRO A 222 -18.50 9.26 -4.44
C PRO A 222 -19.84 9.20 -3.69
N ASN A 223 -20.06 8.18 -2.85
CA ASN A 223 -21.32 7.98 -2.13
C ASN A 223 -21.14 7.19 -0.83
N GLU A 224 -22.23 7.09 -0.06
CA GLU A 224 -22.22 6.42 1.25
C GLU A 224 -22.00 4.90 1.14
N GLU A 225 -22.37 4.27 0.05
CA GLU A 225 -22.14 2.85 -0.18
C GLU A 225 -20.63 2.56 -0.34
N ALA A 226 -19.94 3.38 -1.15
CA ALA A 226 -18.48 3.31 -1.27
C ALA A 226 -17.78 3.57 0.07
N ALA A 227 -18.27 4.54 0.84
CA ALA A 227 -17.78 4.79 2.19
C ALA A 227 -17.97 3.60 3.13
N ALA A 228 -19.11 2.90 3.06
CA ALA A 228 -19.37 1.71 3.85
C ALA A 228 -18.48 0.53 3.44
N ARG A 229 -18.18 0.36 2.13
CA ARG A 229 -17.23 -0.63 1.65
C ARG A 229 -15.82 -0.33 2.19
N LYS A 230 -15.36 0.90 2.10
CA LYS A 230 -14.06 1.33 2.66
C LYS A 230 -14.00 1.14 4.18
N ALA A 231 -15.07 1.42 4.91
CA ALA A 231 -15.14 1.15 6.35
C ALA A 231 -15.01 -0.35 6.67
N CYS A 232 -15.62 -1.24 5.87
CA CYS A 232 -15.41 -2.69 6.00
C CYS A 232 -13.95 -3.08 5.69
N SER A 233 -13.33 -2.47 4.68
CA SER A 233 -11.91 -2.71 4.35
C SER A 233 -10.99 -2.27 5.50
N LYS A 234 -11.22 -1.09 6.12
CA LYS A 234 -10.50 -0.64 7.32
C LYS A 234 -10.58 -1.66 8.47
N ILE A 235 -11.73 -2.29 8.68
CA ILE A 235 -11.88 -3.35 9.71
C ILE A 235 -11.02 -4.55 9.35
N LYS A 236 -11.04 -5.00 8.11
CA LYS A 236 -10.21 -6.13 7.64
C LYS A 236 -8.73 -5.81 7.78
N ILE A 237 -8.27 -4.62 7.34
CA ILE A 237 -6.89 -4.14 7.52
C ILE A 237 -6.47 -4.24 8.98
N ALA A 238 -7.31 -3.74 9.90
CA ALA A 238 -7.01 -3.80 11.32
C ALA A 238 -6.86 -5.24 11.84
N VAL A 239 -7.78 -6.12 11.46
CA VAL A 239 -7.82 -7.51 11.93
C VAL A 239 -6.65 -8.31 11.37
N THR A 240 -6.50 -8.33 10.04
CA THR A 240 -5.42 -9.11 9.39
C THR A 240 -4.04 -8.62 9.81
N GLY A 241 -3.87 -7.29 9.95
CA GLY A 241 -2.62 -6.71 10.38
C GLY A 241 -2.23 -7.13 11.80
N VAL A 242 -3.15 -7.01 12.78
CA VAL A 242 -2.84 -7.43 14.16
C VAL A 242 -2.61 -8.94 14.25
N ASP A 243 -3.44 -9.76 13.59
CA ASP A 243 -3.28 -11.22 13.59
C ASP A 243 -1.89 -11.61 13.02
N PHE A 244 -1.45 -10.94 11.95
CA PHE A 244 -0.12 -11.15 11.40
C PHE A 244 0.99 -10.75 12.40
N MET A 245 0.86 -9.60 13.05
CA MET A 245 1.85 -9.13 14.02
C MET A 245 1.94 -10.04 15.25
N GLU A 246 0.82 -10.61 15.71
CA GLU A 246 0.79 -11.62 16.77
C GLU A 246 1.49 -12.92 16.33
N GLN A 247 1.21 -13.41 15.12
CA GLN A 247 1.85 -14.61 14.55
C GLN A 247 3.35 -14.41 14.37
N LYS A 248 3.77 -13.23 13.92
CA LYS A 248 5.19 -12.87 13.76
C LYS A 248 5.91 -12.68 15.09
N ARG A 249 5.19 -12.62 16.22
CA ARG A 249 5.73 -12.44 17.58
C ARG A 249 6.64 -11.21 17.68
N LEU A 250 6.10 -10.06 17.28
CA LEU A 250 6.84 -8.79 17.40
C LEU A 250 7.35 -8.56 18.82
N SER A 251 8.41 -7.77 18.93
CA SER A 251 9.00 -7.42 20.21
C SER A 251 7.98 -6.73 21.16
N PRO A 252 8.17 -6.81 22.49
CA PRO A 252 7.32 -6.11 23.46
C PRO A 252 7.26 -4.59 23.24
N ASP A 253 8.26 -4.01 22.60
CA ASP A 253 8.33 -2.58 22.29
C ASP A 253 7.57 -2.24 21.00
N THR A 254 7.63 -3.09 19.99
CA THR A 254 7.03 -2.86 18.66
C THR A 254 5.54 -3.18 18.63
N MET A 255 5.13 -4.27 19.30
CA MET A 255 3.73 -4.72 19.27
C MET A 255 2.73 -3.64 19.72
N PRO A 256 2.99 -2.83 20.78
CA PRO A 256 2.08 -1.74 21.16
C PRO A 256 1.94 -0.65 20.11
N LEU A 257 2.99 -0.34 19.35
CA LEU A 257 2.98 0.66 18.28
C LEU A 257 2.19 0.14 17.09
N ALA A 258 2.46 -1.09 16.66
CA ALA A 258 1.72 -1.74 15.58
C ALA A 258 0.22 -1.90 15.92
N ALA A 259 -0.10 -2.31 17.15
CA ALA A 259 -1.47 -2.40 17.61
C ALA A 259 -2.17 -1.03 17.57
N ALA A 260 -1.51 0.04 18.02
CA ALA A 260 -2.08 1.39 17.98
C ALA A 260 -2.36 1.87 16.56
N TYR A 261 -1.45 1.59 15.61
CA TYR A 261 -1.64 1.87 14.20
C TYR A 261 -2.92 1.20 13.65
N TYR A 262 -3.07 -0.10 13.83
CA TYR A 262 -4.24 -0.83 13.34
C TYR A 262 -5.54 -0.50 14.08
N TRP A 263 -5.46 -0.15 15.37
CA TRP A 263 -6.63 0.37 16.10
C TRP A 263 -7.11 1.71 15.57
N GLY A 264 -6.24 2.51 14.94
CA GLY A 264 -6.60 3.70 14.17
C GLY A 264 -7.63 3.37 13.09
N TYR A 265 -7.34 2.41 12.22
CA TYR A 265 -8.26 1.97 11.15
C TYR A 265 -9.61 1.49 11.70
N LEU A 266 -9.63 0.71 12.78
CA LEU A 266 -10.87 0.27 13.40
C LEU A 266 -11.68 1.45 13.95
N THR A 267 -11.01 2.40 14.60
CA THR A 267 -11.67 3.59 15.15
C THR A 267 -12.28 4.44 14.05
N ASP A 268 -11.56 4.66 12.96
CA ASP A 268 -12.03 5.38 11.79
C ASP A 268 -13.25 4.69 11.14
N ALA A 269 -13.22 3.38 10.99
CA ALA A 269 -14.36 2.62 10.49
C ALA A 269 -15.61 2.78 11.38
N CYS A 270 -15.41 2.87 12.69
CA CYS A 270 -16.51 3.12 13.63
C CYS A 270 -17.05 4.56 13.53
N VAL A 271 -16.17 5.54 13.35
CA VAL A 271 -16.56 6.94 13.11
C VAL A 271 -17.37 7.04 11.82
N ASP A 272 -16.87 6.48 10.72
CA ASP A 272 -17.57 6.44 9.44
C ASP A 272 -18.96 5.80 9.60
N CYS A 273 -19.03 4.63 10.24
CA CYS A 273 -20.29 3.92 10.51
C CYS A 273 -21.29 4.79 11.31
N SER A 274 -20.80 5.59 12.25
CA SER A 274 -21.68 6.46 13.07
C SER A 274 -22.35 7.57 12.24
N ARG A 275 -21.65 8.06 11.20
CA ARG A 275 -22.08 9.16 10.33
C ARG A 275 -23.02 8.73 9.21
N PHE A 276 -23.07 7.47 8.82
CA PHE A 276 -23.96 6.99 7.76
C PHE A 276 -25.43 7.30 8.07
N LYS A 277 -26.20 7.65 7.04
CA LYS A 277 -27.67 7.82 7.12
C LYS A 277 -28.39 6.49 6.87
N SER A 278 -27.88 5.69 5.92
CA SER A 278 -28.44 4.39 5.55
C SER A 278 -28.35 3.39 6.71
N LYS A 279 -29.51 2.82 7.07
CA LYS A 279 -29.59 1.72 8.05
C LYS A 279 -28.86 0.46 7.54
N GLU A 280 -28.89 0.23 6.23
CA GLU A 280 -28.24 -0.92 5.57
C GLU A 280 -26.72 -0.81 5.67
N ASN A 281 -26.14 0.35 5.30
CA ASN A 281 -24.71 0.59 5.42
C ASN A 281 -24.22 0.46 6.86
N LYS A 282 -24.95 1.02 7.83
CA LYS A 282 -24.66 0.81 9.26
C LYS A 282 -24.70 -0.66 9.65
N ARG A 283 -25.69 -1.42 9.15
CA ARG A 283 -25.84 -2.86 9.44
C ARG A 283 -24.67 -3.66 8.86
N ARG A 284 -24.23 -3.34 7.63
CA ARG A 284 -23.09 -3.97 6.96
C ARG A 284 -21.81 -3.82 7.77
N VAL A 285 -21.42 -2.59 8.13
CA VAL A 285 -20.19 -2.33 8.91
C VAL A 285 -20.26 -2.95 10.30
N LYS A 286 -21.40 -2.86 11.00
CA LYS A 286 -21.58 -3.51 12.30
C LYS A 286 -21.54 -5.04 12.23
N ALA A 287 -21.97 -5.64 11.12
CA ALA A 287 -21.86 -7.08 10.89
C ALA A 287 -20.40 -7.49 10.75
N GLU A 288 -19.60 -6.72 10.00
CA GLU A 288 -18.15 -6.96 9.85
C GLU A 288 -17.43 -6.86 11.20
N LEU A 289 -17.72 -5.83 12.01
CA LEU A 289 -17.20 -5.71 13.38
C LEU A 289 -17.57 -6.91 14.27
N LYS A 290 -18.82 -7.40 14.16
CA LYS A 290 -19.29 -8.55 14.94
C LYS A 290 -18.60 -9.84 14.53
N LYS A 291 -18.34 -10.03 13.23
CA LYS A 291 -17.61 -11.19 12.70
C LYS A 291 -16.20 -11.26 13.27
N ASN A 292 -15.58 -10.12 13.52
CA ASN A 292 -14.19 -9.97 13.91
C ASN A 292 -14.00 -9.60 15.41
N LYS A 293 -14.91 -10.04 16.29
CA LYS A 293 -14.86 -9.67 17.75
C LYS A 293 -13.56 -10.09 18.45
N GLN A 294 -12.86 -11.13 17.99
CA GLN A 294 -11.56 -11.57 18.55
C GLN A 294 -10.53 -10.43 18.53
N PHE A 295 -10.58 -9.55 17.54
CA PHE A 295 -9.71 -8.38 17.43
C PHE A 295 -9.74 -7.49 18.69
N PHE A 296 -10.88 -7.36 19.37
CA PHE A 296 -10.99 -6.50 20.55
C PHE A 296 -10.11 -6.94 21.73
N ARG A 297 -9.60 -8.19 21.70
CA ARG A 297 -8.63 -8.68 22.69
C ARG A 297 -7.25 -8.03 22.50
N SER A 298 -6.92 -7.57 21.28
CA SER A 298 -5.65 -6.91 20.99
C SER A 298 -5.50 -5.55 21.72
N SER A 299 -6.59 -5.00 22.27
CA SER A 299 -6.54 -3.82 23.12
C SER A 299 -5.60 -3.97 24.32
N ARG A 300 -5.25 -5.19 24.70
CA ARG A 300 -4.24 -5.48 25.74
C ARG A 300 -2.85 -4.93 25.42
N TYR A 301 -2.52 -4.77 24.14
CA TYR A 301 -1.22 -4.25 23.69
C TYR A 301 -1.16 -2.72 23.70
N LEU A 302 -2.31 -2.02 23.74
CA LEU A 302 -2.35 -0.57 23.63
C LEU A 302 -1.77 0.11 24.86
N LYS A 303 -0.89 1.08 24.68
CA LYS A 303 -0.37 1.91 25.78
C LYS A 303 -1.41 2.93 26.27
N SER A 304 -2.19 3.50 25.33
CA SER A 304 -3.21 4.50 25.64
C SER A 304 -4.36 3.92 26.46
N LYS A 305 -4.63 4.52 27.65
CA LYS A 305 -5.77 4.17 28.51
C LYS A 305 -7.10 4.29 27.76
N ASN A 306 -7.26 5.35 26.97
CA ASN A 306 -8.48 5.61 26.23
C ASN A 306 -8.77 4.52 25.19
N GLN A 307 -7.74 4.09 24.44
CA GLN A 307 -7.87 3.01 23.45
C GLN A 307 -8.16 1.66 24.15
N ARG A 308 -7.52 1.37 25.29
CA ARG A 308 -7.85 0.15 26.08
C ARG A 308 -9.31 0.13 26.52
N ILE A 309 -9.85 1.27 26.94
CA ILE A 309 -11.25 1.41 27.33
C ILE A 309 -12.16 1.05 26.15
N LEU A 310 -11.86 1.47 24.92
CA LEU A 310 -12.66 1.08 23.75
C LEU A 310 -12.72 -0.45 23.58
N GLY A 311 -11.62 -1.16 23.72
CA GLY A 311 -11.59 -2.62 23.66
C GLY A 311 -12.44 -3.27 24.76
N VAL A 312 -12.45 -2.69 25.97
CA VAL A 312 -13.32 -3.14 27.07
C VAL A 312 -14.79 -2.86 26.75
N LEU A 313 -15.12 -1.67 26.22
CA LEU A 313 -16.49 -1.32 25.84
C LEU A 313 -17.04 -2.26 24.75
N PHE A 314 -16.25 -2.60 23.74
CA PHE A 314 -16.66 -3.57 22.73
C PHE A 314 -16.97 -4.96 23.31
N ARG A 315 -16.22 -5.40 24.33
CA ARG A 315 -16.44 -6.70 24.99
C ARG A 315 -17.64 -6.69 25.93
N LEU A 316 -17.86 -5.60 26.67
CA LEU A 316 -18.92 -5.51 27.67
C LEU A 316 -20.25 -5.06 27.09
N LEU A 317 -20.26 -4.01 26.27
CA LEU A 317 -21.47 -3.41 25.72
C LEU A 317 -21.82 -3.96 24.33
N GLY A 318 -20.86 -4.59 23.65
CA GLY A 318 -20.99 -5.04 22.28
C GLY A 318 -20.80 -3.94 21.24
N VAL A 319 -20.96 -4.30 19.95
CA VAL A 319 -20.62 -3.45 18.82
C VAL A 319 -21.49 -2.18 18.73
N SER A 320 -22.82 -2.34 18.81
CA SER A 320 -23.73 -1.22 18.48
C SER A 320 -23.65 -0.05 19.46
N PRO A 321 -23.67 -0.25 20.78
CA PRO A 321 -23.49 0.84 21.75
C PRO A 321 -22.11 1.47 21.65
N THR A 322 -21.05 0.67 21.47
CA THR A 322 -19.68 1.18 21.40
C THR A 322 -19.46 2.04 20.17
N VAL A 323 -19.94 1.65 18.98
CA VAL A 323 -19.89 2.48 17.76
C VAL A 323 -20.61 3.82 17.98
N LYS A 324 -21.76 3.82 18.67
CA LYS A 324 -22.49 5.06 18.99
C LYS A 324 -21.65 5.99 19.90
N LEU A 325 -21.02 5.44 20.93
CA LEU A 325 -20.14 6.20 21.83
C LEU A 325 -18.92 6.79 21.13
N ILE A 326 -18.30 6.01 20.23
CA ILE A 326 -17.19 6.49 19.41
C ILE A 326 -17.64 7.66 18.53
N GLY A 327 -18.79 7.54 17.87
CA GLY A 327 -19.38 8.62 17.07
C GLY A 327 -19.61 9.90 17.84
N ILE A 328 -20.06 9.82 19.11
CA ILE A 328 -20.24 10.99 19.96
C ILE A 328 -18.89 11.65 20.31
N ARG A 329 -17.86 10.86 20.57
CA ARG A 329 -16.55 11.34 21.02
C ARG A 329 -15.66 11.87 19.89
N TYR A 330 -15.65 11.19 18.74
CA TYR A 330 -14.72 11.44 17.63
C TYR A 330 -15.40 11.84 16.32
N GLY A 331 -16.72 11.85 16.26
CA GLY A 331 -17.51 12.15 15.06
C GLY A 331 -17.77 13.64 14.79
N LYS A 332 -17.10 14.55 15.52
CA LYS A 332 -17.22 16.01 15.34
C LYS A 332 -16.31 16.51 14.23
#